data_b631243a3bcc75bc433fd43234c0815a
#
_entry.id   b631243a3bcc75bc433fd43234c0815a
#
_cell.length_a   1.000
_cell.length_b   1.000
_cell.length_c   1.000
_cell.angle_alpha   90.00
_cell.angle_beta   90.00
_cell.angle_gamma   90.00
#
_symmetry.space_group_name_H-M   'P 1'
#
loop_
_entity.id
_entity.type
_entity.pdbx_description
1 polymer ?
#
loop_
_entity_poly.entity_id
_entity_poly.type
_entity_poly.pdbx_seq_one_letter_code
_entity_poly.pdbx_strand_id
1 'polypeptide(L)'
;MEENEIDKFYFYSSYAKPVCKLNHNEAGQVIKAMCTFIFNDKEPSEKTLPKAKALFYLLFEQLDEAKKKKAKAAKRGVEHFTFTKALSKFFEALDDVQAGLLIKQCSNYVFETPPLEESETTQVNEYFELIKPMFDKTIKQRENAKRHNENRKEPKITLEKIRNDFKEIRGNLNPDNDILKGVDLNKLYAFIKENEDIRTQSMYSIVDIYRQESGV
;
A
#
# COMPACT_ATOMS: atom_id res chain seq x y z
N MET A 1 -27.04 -19.75 -16.31
CA MET A 1 -25.62 -19.46 -16.05
C MET A 1 -25.61 -18.09 -15.39
N GLU A 2 -25.35 -18.02 -14.09
CA GLU A 2 -25.17 -16.73 -13.41
C GLU A 2 -23.98 -16.03 -14.06
N GLU A 3 -24.23 -14.95 -14.77
CA GLU A 3 -23.16 -14.03 -15.17
C GLU A 3 -22.52 -13.51 -13.88
N ASN A 4 -21.32 -14.01 -13.58
CA ASN A 4 -20.53 -13.56 -12.44
C ASN A 4 -20.26 -12.06 -12.60
N GLU A 5 -21.12 -11.25 -12.03
CA GLU A 5 -21.06 -9.79 -12.07
C GLU A 5 -19.76 -9.29 -11.44
N ILE A 6 -19.17 -8.24 -12.01
CA ILE A 6 -17.98 -7.60 -11.43
C ILE A 6 -18.42 -6.67 -10.33
N ASP A 7 -18.01 -6.94 -9.09
CA ASP A 7 -18.37 -6.13 -7.92
C ASP A 7 -17.39 -4.98 -7.65
N LYS A 8 -16.16 -5.10 -8.17
CA LYS A 8 -15.07 -4.16 -7.88
C LYS A 8 -13.98 -4.19 -8.94
N PHE A 9 -13.21 -3.10 -9.03
CA PHE A 9 -11.91 -3.07 -9.71
C PHE A 9 -10.87 -2.32 -8.86
N TYR A 10 -9.61 -2.41 -9.24
CA TYR A 10 -8.53 -1.74 -8.54
C TYR A 10 -8.09 -0.51 -9.33
N PHE A 11 -8.24 0.66 -8.69
CA PHE A 11 -7.74 1.92 -9.24
C PHE A 11 -6.29 2.12 -8.78
N TYR A 12 -5.37 2.02 -9.71
CA TYR A 12 -3.93 2.05 -9.45
C TYR A 12 -3.35 3.46 -9.47
N SER A 13 -2.23 3.67 -8.76
CA SER A 13 -1.47 4.93 -8.80
C SER A 13 -1.04 5.33 -10.22
N SER A 14 -0.82 4.35 -11.11
CA SER A 14 -0.55 4.57 -12.53
C SER A 14 -1.72 5.21 -13.29
N TYR A 15 -2.96 5.03 -12.83
CA TYR A 15 -4.14 5.71 -13.38
C TYR A 15 -4.32 7.11 -12.79
N ALA A 16 -4.04 7.25 -11.48
CA ALA A 16 -4.18 8.50 -10.76
C ALA A 16 -3.32 9.63 -11.36
N LYS A 17 -2.05 9.33 -11.63
CA LYS A 17 -1.09 10.32 -12.16
C LYS A 17 -1.55 11.04 -13.43
N PRO A 18 -1.95 10.35 -14.51
CA PRO A 18 -2.48 11.03 -15.70
C PRO A 18 -3.85 11.68 -15.47
N VAL A 19 -4.74 11.08 -14.65
CA VAL A 19 -6.05 11.68 -14.32
C VAL A 19 -5.87 13.02 -13.60
N CYS A 20 -4.94 13.12 -12.65
CA CYS A 20 -4.67 14.36 -11.93
C CYS A 20 -4.13 15.51 -12.82
N LYS A 21 -3.59 15.21 -14.01
CA LYS A 21 -3.12 16.22 -14.97
C LYS A 21 -4.23 16.80 -15.85
N LEU A 22 -5.40 16.19 -15.91
CA LEU A 22 -6.56 16.69 -16.63
C LEU A 22 -7.22 17.83 -15.85
N ASN A 23 -8.03 18.68 -16.52
CA ASN A 23 -8.93 19.56 -15.80
C ASN A 23 -10.01 18.74 -15.08
N HIS A 24 -10.81 19.37 -14.20
CA HIS A 24 -11.75 18.63 -13.35
C HIS A 24 -12.85 17.93 -14.16
N ASN A 25 -13.39 18.63 -15.19
CA ASN A 25 -14.41 18.05 -16.04
C ASN A 25 -13.89 16.84 -16.81
N GLU A 26 -12.70 16.93 -17.41
CA GLU A 26 -12.05 15.80 -18.11
C GLU A 26 -11.76 14.64 -17.16
N ALA A 27 -11.26 14.92 -15.96
CA ALA A 27 -10.97 13.89 -14.95
C ALA A 27 -12.26 13.17 -14.51
N GLY A 28 -13.35 13.90 -14.29
CA GLY A 28 -14.64 13.32 -13.96
C GLY A 28 -15.19 12.44 -15.07
N GLN A 29 -15.07 12.86 -16.31
CA GLN A 29 -15.50 12.05 -17.46
C GLN A 29 -14.68 10.76 -17.60
N VAL A 30 -13.35 10.82 -17.36
CA VAL A 30 -12.51 9.61 -17.39
C VAL A 30 -12.94 8.62 -16.32
N ILE A 31 -13.09 9.06 -15.07
CA ILE A 31 -13.44 8.12 -14.00
C ILE A 31 -14.84 7.50 -14.21
N LYS A 32 -15.81 8.29 -14.65
CA LYS A 32 -17.13 7.78 -15.00
C LYS A 32 -17.08 6.79 -16.17
N ALA A 33 -16.30 7.08 -17.22
CA ALA A 33 -16.10 6.19 -18.34
C ALA A 33 -15.46 4.85 -17.92
N MET A 34 -14.43 4.90 -17.06
CA MET A 34 -13.81 3.69 -16.50
C MET A 34 -14.82 2.85 -15.72
N CYS A 35 -15.62 3.47 -14.86
CA CYS A 35 -16.67 2.80 -14.09
C CYS A 35 -17.72 2.18 -15.00
N THR A 36 -18.24 2.93 -15.96
CA THR A 36 -19.25 2.48 -16.91
C THR A 36 -18.75 1.31 -17.77
N PHE A 37 -17.49 1.35 -18.20
CA PHE A 37 -16.87 0.25 -18.94
C PHE A 37 -16.73 -1.02 -18.08
N ILE A 38 -16.22 -0.89 -16.88
CA ILE A 38 -15.96 -2.04 -15.99
C ILE A 38 -17.28 -2.70 -15.53
N PHE A 39 -18.26 -1.90 -15.11
CA PHE A 39 -19.48 -2.43 -14.49
C PHE A 39 -20.64 -2.64 -15.44
N ASN A 40 -20.68 -1.91 -16.57
CA ASN A 40 -21.81 -1.91 -17.48
C ASN A 40 -21.44 -2.28 -18.93
N ASP A 41 -20.17 -2.58 -19.21
CA ASP A 41 -19.66 -2.93 -20.55
C ASP A 41 -19.92 -1.88 -21.64
N LYS A 42 -19.83 -0.59 -21.25
CA LYS A 42 -20.10 0.51 -22.17
C LYS A 42 -18.87 1.40 -22.31
N GLU A 43 -18.45 1.67 -23.53
CA GLU A 43 -17.39 2.61 -23.86
C GLU A 43 -17.83 4.07 -23.67
N PRO A 44 -16.87 5.02 -23.61
CA PRO A 44 -17.16 6.45 -23.53
C PRO A 44 -18.07 6.91 -24.67
N SER A 45 -19.04 7.75 -24.34
CA SER A 45 -19.97 8.31 -25.33
C SER A 45 -19.27 9.29 -26.28
N GLU A 46 -19.92 9.64 -27.38
CA GLU A 46 -19.43 10.67 -28.30
C GLU A 46 -19.31 12.06 -27.66
N LYS A 47 -20.11 12.32 -26.61
CA LYS A 47 -20.10 13.56 -25.84
C LYS A 47 -18.90 13.68 -24.90
N THR A 48 -18.15 12.59 -24.68
CA THR A 48 -16.93 12.60 -23.84
C THR A 48 -15.86 13.49 -24.47
N LEU A 49 -15.27 14.37 -23.67
CA LEU A 49 -14.23 15.31 -24.12
C LEU A 49 -13.03 14.57 -24.72
N PRO A 50 -12.39 15.12 -25.78
CA PRO A 50 -11.33 14.42 -26.51
C PRO A 50 -10.19 13.93 -25.64
N LYS A 51 -9.71 14.72 -24.67
CA LYS A 51 -8.63 14.33 -23.78
C LYS A 51 -9.05 13.22 -22.80
N ALA A 52 -10.28 13.29 -22.28
CA ALA A 52 -10.83 12.25 -21.43
C ALA A 52 -10.95 10.92 -22.20
N LYS A 53 -11.45 10.98 -23.42
CA LYS A 53 -11.57 9.83 -24.32
C LYS A 53 -10.21 9.26 -24.69
N ALA A 54 -9.22 10.09 -24.99
CA ALA A 54 -7.86 9.67 -25.29
C ALA A 54 -7.20 8.95 -24.11
N LEU A 55 -7.35 9.50 -22.89
CA LEU A 55 -6.81 8.85 -21.68
C LEU A 55 -7.54 7.53 -21.40
N PHE A 56 -8.85 7.46 -21.56
CA PHE A 56 -9.59 6.20 -21.41
C PHE A 56 -9.01 5.12 -22.33
N TYR A 57 -8.82 5.40 -23.62
CA TYR A 57 -8.27 4.42 -24.56
C TYR A 57 -6.81 4.07 -24.28
N LEU A 58 -6.03 4.99 -23.73
CA LEU A 58 -4.67 4.67 -23.26
C LEU A 58 -4.67 3.64 -22.12
N LEU A 59 -5.71 3.65 -21.28
CA LEU A 59 -5.88 2.73 -20.17
C LEU A 59 -6.69 1.47 -20.55
N PHE A 60 -7.28 1.44 -21.72
CA PHE A 60 -8.27 0.45 -22.14
C PHE A 60 -7.80 -1.00 -21.97
N GLU A 61 -6.60 -1.33 -22.45
CA GLU A 61 -6.07 -2.69 -22.34
C GLU A 61 -5.98 -3.16 -20.87
N GLN A 62 -5.56 -2.27 -19.97
CA GLN A 62 -5.44 -2.57 -18.54
C GLN A 62 -6.82 -2.74 -17.89
N LEU A 63 -7.80 -1.94 -18.32
CA LEU A 63 -9.19 -2.02 -17.85
C LEU A 63 -9.86 -3.30 -18.37
N ASP A 64 -9.66 -3.65 -19.64
CA ASP A 64 -10.18 -4.86 -20.25
C ASP A 64 -9.58 -6.12 -19.59
N GLU A 65 -8.27 -6.13 -19.32
CA GLU A 65 -7.64 -7.19 -18.52
C GLU A 65 -8.24 -7.30 -17.12
N ALA A 66 -8.45 -6.17 -16.43
CA ALA A 66 -9.04 -6.16 -15.10
C ALA A 66 -10.47 -6.73 -15.13
N LYS A 67 -11.23 -6.40 -16.17
CA LYS A 67 -12.57 -6.93 -16.43
C LYS A 67 -12.54 -8.43 -16.70
N LYS A 68 -11.70 -8.91 -17.63
CA LYS A 68 -11.57 -10.34 -17.97
C LYS A 68 -11.12 -11.18 -16.77
N LYS A 69 -10.23 -10.67 -15.94
CA LYS A 69 -9.75 -11.33 -14.71
C LYS A 69 -10.73 -11.19 -13.53
N LYS A 70 -11.89 -10.54 -13.72
CA LYS A 70 -12.91 -10.26 -12.71
C LYS A 70 -12.32 -9.65 -11.42
N ALA A 71 -11.26 -8.88 -11.57
CA ALA A 71 -10.52 -8.20 -10.50
C ALA A 71 -10.32 -9.07 -9.24
N LYS A 72 -10.02 -10.38 -9.42
CA LYS A 72 -9.89 -11.33 -8.31
C LYS A 72 -8.83 -10.92 -7.30
N ALA A 73 -7.73 -10.33 -7.77
CA ALA A 73 -6.66 -9.82 -6.91
C ALA A 73 -5.98 -8.60 -7.53
N ALA A 74 -5.56 -7.66 -6.69
CA ALA A 74 -4.74 -6.54 -7.12
C ALA A 74 -3.33 -7.00 -7.56
N LYS A 75 -2.69 -6.23 -8.44
CA LYS A 75 -1.29 -6.46 -8.82
C LYS A 75 -0.41 -6.34 -7.57
N ARG A 76 0.39 -7.38 -7.29
CA ARG A 76 1.26 -7.42 -6.12
C ARG A 76 2.30 -6.29 -6.16
N GLY A 77 2.44 -5.57 -5.06
CA GLY A 77 3.43 -4.49 -4.94
C GLY A 77 3.06 -3.18 -5.65
N VAL A 78 1.87 -3.08 -6.26
CA VAL A 78 1.38 -1.85 -6.90
C VAL A 78 0.35 -1.18 -6.01
N GLU A 79 0.56 0.10 -5.73
CA GLU A 79 -0.38 0.89 -4.94
C GLU A 79 -1.72 1.05 -5.66
N HIS A 80 -2.79 0.80 -4.93
CA HIS A 80 -4.16 0.88 -5.44
C HIS A 80 -5.15 1.15 -4.32
N PHE A 81 -6.35 1.55 -4.69
CA PHE A 81 -7.54 1.41 -3.85
C PHE A 81 -8.64 0.66 -4.60
N THR A 82 -9.59 0.13 -3.84
CA THR A 82 -10.69 -0.64 -4.44
C THR A 82 -11.83 0.29 -4.82
N PHE A 83 -12.20 0.23 -6.09
CA PHE A 83 -13.38 0.90 -6.63
C PHE A 83 -14.52 -0.12 -6.70
N THR A 84 -15.49 0.02 -5.82
CA THR A 84 -16.66 -0.87 -5.77
C THR A 84 -17.78 -0.38 -6.69
N LYS A 85 -18.74 -1.24 -7.03
CA LYS A 85 -19.94 -0.86 -7.77
C LYS A 85 -20.74 0.23 -7.04
N ALA A 86 -20.78 0.21 -5.71
CA ALA A 86 -21.43 1.27 -4.91
C ALA A 86 -20.72 2.61 -5.07
N LEU A 87 -19.36 2.63 -5.02
CA LEU A 87 -18.57 3.84 -5.23
C LEU A 87 -18.73 4.36 -6.67
N SER A 88 -18.84 3.47 -7.68
CA SER A 88 -19.14 3.86 -9.05
C SER A 88 -20.45 4.63 -9.16
N LYS A 89 -21.53 4.09 -8.58
CA LYS A 89 -22.83 4.76 -8.57
C LYS A 89 -22.79 6.12 -7.88
N PHE A 90 -21.99 6.25 -6.84
CA PHE A 90 -21.78 7.53 -6.16
C PHE A 90 -21.13 8.55 -7.10
N PHE A 91 -20.07 8.17 -7.82
CA PHE A 91 -19.43 9.03 -8.81
C PHE A 91 -20.34 9.37 -10.00
N GLU A 92 -21.18 8.43 -10.44
CA GLU A 92 -22.17 8.64 -11.51
C GLU A 92 -23.22 9.68 -11.15
N ALA A 93 -23.58 9.80 -9.86
CA ALA A 93 -24.55 10.77 -9.36
C ALA A 93 -24.03 12.23 -9.29
N LEU A 94 -22.70 12.42 -9.26
CA LEU A 94 -22.07 13.74 -9.28
C LEU A 94 -22.05 14.31 -10.70
N ASP A 95 -21.95 15.63 -10.84
CA ASP A 95 -21.57 16.20 -12.13
C ASP A 95 -20.10 15.87 -12.49
N ASP A 96 -19.66 16.21 -13.70
CA ASP A 96 -18.31 15.84 -14.15
C ASP A 96 -17.21 16.61 -13.42
N VAL A 97 -17.48 17.86 -13.04
CA VAL A 97 -16.52 18.69 -12.31
C VAL A 97 -16.35 18.16 -10.87
N GLN A 98 -17.46 17.89 -10.18
CA GLN A 98 -17.45 17.32 -8.83
C GLN A 98 -16.79 15.93 -8.81
N ALA A 99 -17.11 15.07 -9.78
CA ALA A 99 -16.48 13.76 -9.90
C ALA A 99 -14.95 13.87 -10.13
N GLY A 100 -14.53 14.86 -10.93
CA GLY A 100 -13.12 15.12 -11.20
C GLY A 100 -12.37 15.68 -10.00
N LEU A 101 -12.96 16.60 -9.25
CA LEU A 101 -12.41 17.10 -8.00
C LEU A 101 -12.29 15.98 -6.98
N LEU A 102 -13.34 15.20 -6.81
CA LEU A 102 -13.35 14.10 -5.84
C LEU A 102 -12.33 13.01 -6.15
N ILE A 103 -12.19 12.57 -7.41
CA ILE A 103 -11.17 11.55 -7.76
C ILE A 103 -9.74 12.06 -7.55
N LYS A 104 -9.48 13.36 -7.79
CA LYS A 104 -8.18 13.96 -7.50
C LYS A 104 -7.92 14.01 -6.00
N GLN A 105 -8.90 14.38 -5.18
CA GLN A 105 -8.79 14.37 -3.72
C GLN A 105 -8.54 12.96 -3.17
N CYS A 106 -9.28 11.96 -3.66
CA CYS A 106 -9.03 10.56 -3.34
C CYS A 106 -7.61 10.11 -3.73
N SER A 107 -7.15 10.53 -4.92
CA SER A 107 -5.81 10.19 -5.41
C SER A 107 -4.72 10.86 -4.59
N ASN A 108 -4.91 12.11 -4.18
CA ASN A 108 -3.99 12.79 -3.28
C ASN A 108 -3.91 12.07 -1.93
N TYR A 109 -5.05 11.75 -1.35
CA TYR A 109 -5.13 11.08 -0.06
C TYR A 109 -4.46 9.71 -0.03
N VAL A 110 -4.64 8.91 -1.09
CA VAL A 110 -4.15 7.52 -1.14
C VAL A 110 -2.74 7.40 -1.73
N PHE A 111 -2.38 8.24 -2.70
CA PHE A 111 -1.16 8.12 -3.50
C PHE A 111 -0.23 9.32 -3.39
N GLU A 112 -0.55 10.30 -2.52
CA GLU A 112 0.25 11.52 -2.35
C GLU A 112 0.46 12.28 -3.68
N THR A 113 -0.56 12.28 -4.57
CA THR A 113 -0.57 13.10 -5.78
C THR A 113 -0.68 14.59 -5.41
N PRO A 114 -0.41 15.54 -6.33
CA PRO A 114 -0.56 16.96 -6.03
C PRO A 114 -1.92 17.27 -5.40
N PRO A 115 -1.95 18.06 -4.28
CA PRO A 115 -3.19 18.44 -3.62
C PRO A 115 -4.03 19.37 -4.51
N LEU A 116 -5.33 19.42 -4.25
CA LEU A 116 -6.22 20.45 -4.77
C LEU A 116 -5.98 21.78 -4.04
N GLU A 117 -6.37 22.88 -4.67
CA GLU A 117 -6.47 24.17 -3.98
C GLU A 117 -7.54 24.11 -2.88
N GLU A 118 -7.43 24.95 -1.85
CA GLU A 118 -8.36 24.94 -0.71
C GLU A 118 -9.81 25.19 -1.15
N SER A 119 -10.02 26.13 -2.07
CA SER A 119 -11.33 26.43 -2.65
C SER A 119 -11.95 25.25 -3.40
N GLU A 120 -11.13 24.42 -4.05
CA GLU A 120 -11.54 23.25 -4.79
C GLU A 120 -11.87 22.09 -3.82
N THR A 121 -11.02 21.93 -2.80
CA THR A 121 -11.23 20.92 -1.75
C THR A 121 -12.56 21.14 -1.04
N THR A 122 -12.90 22.39 -0.71
CA THR A 122 -14.15 22.73 -0.03
C THR A 122 -15.39 22.26 -0.80
N GLN A 123 -15.37 22.31 -2.14
CA GLN A 123 -16.51 21.91 -2.98
C GLN A 123 -16.87 20.43 -2.89
N VAL A 124 -15.90 19.58 -2.56
CA VAL A 124 -16.09 18.11 -2.55
C VAL A 124 -15.78 17.47 -1.19
N ASN A 125 -15.43 18.29 -0.19
CA ASN A 125 -15.01 17.79 1.12
C ASN A 125 -16.09 16.94 1.81
N GLU A 126 -17.33 17.34 1.73
CA GLU A 126 -18.45 16.59 2.32
C GLU A 126 -18.57 15.20 1.66
N TYR A 127 -18.44 15.12 0.34
CA TYR A 127 -18.46 13.85 -0.40
C TYR A 127 -17.24 12.99 -0.06
N PHE A 128 -16.07 13.63 0.09
CA PHE A 128 -14.84 12.94 0.44
C PHE A 128 -14.93 12.32 1.85
N GLU A 129 -15.39 13.06 2.86
CA GLU A 129 -15.52 12.56 4.22
C GLU A 129 -16.47 11.34 4.31
N LEU A 130 -17.50 11.25 3.45
CA LEU A 130 -18.39 10.09 3.38
C LEU A 130 -17.68 8.81 2.92
N ILE A 131 -16.72 8.94 1.99
CA ILE A 131 -16.04 7.78 1.38
C ILE A 131 -14.65 7.51 1.95
N LYS A 132 -14.07 8.47 2.68
CA LYS A 132 -12.73 8.39 3.30
C LYS A 132 -12.48 7.11 4.12
N PRO A 133 -13.44 6.62 4.95
CA PRO A 133 -13.25 5.38 5.71
C PRO A 133 -12.93 4.15 4.84
N MET A 134 -13.36 4.15 3.58
CA MET A 134 -13.02 3.08 2.63
C MET A 134 -11.52 3.10 2.28
N PHE A 135 -10.94 4.29 2.18
CA PHE A 135 -9.52 4.48 1.86
C PHE A 135 -8.64 4.26 3.10
N ASP A 136 -9.06 4.68 4.29
CA ASP A 136 -8.35 4.47 5.56
C ASP A 136 -8.03 3.00 5.78
N LYS A 137 -9.00 2.14 5.51
CA LYS A 137 -8.81 0.68 5.58
C LYS A 137 -7.73 0.21 4.62
N THR A 138 -7.70 0.72 3.40
CA THR A 138 -6.71 0.37 2.38
C THR A 138 -5.31 0.85 2.78
N ILE A 139 -5.19 2.09 3.26
CA ILE A 139 -3.94 2.69 3.73
C ILE A 139 -3.38 1.88 4.90
N LYS A 140 -4.20 1.59 5.91
CA LYS A 140 -3.82 0.79 7.08
C LYS A 140 -3.35 -0.63 6.70
N GLN A 141 -4.02 -1.27 5.75
CA GLN A 141 -3.59 -2.58 5.24
C GLN A 141 -2.23 -2.51 4.53
N ARG A 142 -2.00 -1.46 3.74
CA ARG A 142 -0.72 -1.21 3.06
C ARG A 142 0.42 -0.98 4.04
N GLU A 143 0.21 -0.15 5.06
CA GLU A 143 1.19 0.12 6.11
C GLU A 143 1.55 -1.14 6.91
N ASN A 144 0.55 -1.93 7.28
CA ASN A 144 0.76 -3.19 7.97
C ASN A 144 1.56 -4.18 7.09
N ALA A 145 1.24 -4.27 5.81
CA ALA A 145 1.98 -5.12 4.87
C ALA A 145 3.44 -4.65 4.69
N LYS A 146 3.66 -3.32 4.67
CA LYS A 146 5.01 -2.72 4.58
C LYS A 146 5.83 -3.06 5.84
N ARG A 147 5.29 -2.82 7.04
CA ARG A 147 5.92 -3.19 8.32
C ARG A 147 6.25 -4.68 8.38
N HIS A 148 5.32 -5.53 7.95
CA HIS A 148 5.53 -6.97 7.96
C HIS A 148 6.64 -7.41 6.99
N ASN A 149 6.75 -6.74 5.84
CA ASN A 149 7.83 -7.00 4.87
C ASN A 149 9.17 -6.44 5.34
N GLU A 150 9.19 -5.31 6.03
CA GLU A 150 10.40 -4.75 6.66
C GLU A 150 10.93 -5.69 7.74
N ASN A 151 10.07 -6.15 8.64
CA ASN A 151 10.42 -7.14 9.66
C ASN A 151 10.88 -8.50 9.07
N ARG A 152 10.46 -8.84 7.84
CA ARG A 152 10.95 -10.03 7.12
C ARG A 152 12.30 -9.82 6.43
N LYS A 153 12.66 -8.58 6.13
CA LYS A 153 13.94 -8.26 5.47
C LYS A 153 15.09 -8.16 6.44
N GLU A 154 14.84 -7.99 7.72
CA GLU A 154 15.89 -8.16 8.72
C GLU A 154 16.34 -9.62 8.69
N PRO A 155 17.62 -9.89 8.36
CA PRO A 155 18.13 -11.24 8.37
C PRO A 155 17.96 -11.76 9.80
N LYS A 156 17.24 -12.87 9.98
CA LYS A 156 17.17 -13.54 11.28
C LYS A 156 18.60 -13.85 11.70
N ILE A 157 19.08 -13.13 12.68
CA ILE A 157 20.39 -13.40 13.26
C ILE A 157 20.32 -14.78 13.94
N THR A 158 21.27 -15.63 13.58
CA THR A 158 21.46 -16.94 14.20
C THR A 158 22.69 -16.88 15.13
N LEU A 159 22.79 -17.78 16.09
CA LEU A 159 23.99 -17.92 16.91
C LEU A 159 25.23 -18.17 16.06
N GLU A 160 25.09 -18.93 14.97
CA GLU A 160 26.17 -19.18 14.03
C GLU A 160 26.67 -17.88 13.37
N LYS A 161 25.73 -17.00 12.97
CA LYS A 161 26.12 -15.68 12.44
C LYS A 161 26.83 -14.82 13.48
N ILE A 162 26.34 -14.78 14.72
CA ILE A 162 27.02 -14.07 15.82
C ILE A 162 28.46 -14.56 15.98
N ARG A 163 28.65 -15.88 15.97
CA ARG A 163 29.99 -16.50 16.11
C ARG A 163 30.88 -16.23 14.90
N ASN A 164 30.36 -16.20 13.72
CA ASN A 164 31.14 -15.93 12.51
C ASN A 164 31.58 -14.46 12.43
N ASP A 165 30.69 -13.56 12.85
CA ASP A 165 30.98 -12.12 12.82
C ASP A 165 31.84 -11.65 14.01
N PHE A 166 31.75 -12.32 15.16
CA PHE A 166 32.50 -12.00 16.40
C PHE A 166 33.32 -13.22 16.85
N LYS A 167 34.41 -13.48 16.13
CA LYS A 167 35.31 -14.66 16.37
C LYS A 167 36.01 -14.65 17.69
N GLU A 168 36.12 -13.50 18.35
CA GLU A 168 36.76 -13.33 19.67
C GLU A 168 35.90 -13.90 20.79
N ILE A 169 34.60 -14.09 20.60
CA ILE A 169 33.67 -14.61 21.60
C ILE A 169 33.98 -16.09 21.88
N ARG A 170 34.25 -16.38 23.14
CA ARG A 170 34.59 -17.74 23.58
C ARG A 170 33.34 -18.58 23.90
N GLY A 171 33.41 -19.88 23.64
CA GLY A 171 32.41 -20.85 24.03
C GLY A 171 31.29 -21.07 23.00
N ASN A 172 30.66 -22.23 23.09
CA ASN A 172 29.57 -22.65 22.26
C ASN A 172 28.29 -22.69 23.08
N LEU A 173 27.31 -21.84 22.72
CA LEU A 173 25.94 -22.02 23.18
C LEU A 173 25.16 -22.91 22.19
N ASN A 174 24.50 -23.91 22.73
CA ASN A 174 23.49 -24.64 21.98
C ASN A 174 22.26 -23.72 21.81
N PRO A 175 21.59 -23.65 20.65
CA PRO A 175 20.35 -22.91 20.45
C PRO A 175 19.25 -23.24 21.47
N ASP A 176 19.26 -24.47 22.00
CA ASP A 176 18.28 -24.94 23.00
C ASP A 176 18.71 -24.63 24.46
N ASN A 177 19.75 -23.84 24.66
CA ASN A 177 20.21 -23.52 26.02
C ASN A 177 19.24 -22.56 26.71
N ASP A 178 18.85 -22.88 27.94
CA ASP A 178 17.91 -22.09 28.74
C ASP A 178 18.35 -20.62 28.90
N ILE A 179 19.64 -20.32 28.84
CA ILE A 179 20.16 -18.95 28.91
C ILE A 179 19.69 -18.09 27.73
N LEU A 180 19.33 -18.68 26.58
CA LEU A 180 18.80 -17.97 25.41
C LEU A 180 17.29 -17.84 25.42
N LYS A 181 16.61 -18.44 26.40
CA LYS A 181 15.16 -18.40 26.48
C LYS A 181 14.67 -16.96 26.69
N GLY A 182 13.88 -16.45 25.73
CA GLY A 182 13.38 -15.07 25.75
C GLY A 182 14.36 -14.03 25.20
N VAL A 183 15.57 -14.41 24.77
CA VAL A 183 16.54 -13.50 24.17
C VAL A 183 16.26 -13.32 22.68
N ASP A 184 16.09 -12.06 22.28
CA ASP A 184 16.03 -11.67 20.86
C ASP A 184 17.46 -11.60 20.29
N LEU A 185 17.81 -12.54 19.42
CA LEU A 185 19.14 -12.63 18.84
C LEU A 185 19.52 -11.41 17.97
N ASN A 186 18.56 -10.70 17.37
CA ASN A 186 18.84 -9.48 16.62
C ASN A 186 19.29 -8.36 17.56
N LYS A 187 18.61 -8.22 18.70
CA LYS A 187 18.98 -7.25 19.72
C LYS A 187 20.30 -7.60 20.41
N LEU A 188 20.51 -8.87 20.71
CA LEU A 188 21.79 -9.35 21.24
C LEU A 188 22.94 -9.08 20.27
N TYR A 189 22.75 -9.30 18.97
CA TYR A 189 23.75 -8.99 17.95
C TYR A 189 24.10 -7.50 17.92
N ALA A 190 23.06 -6.63 17.93
CA ALA A 190 23.25 -5.18 17.98
C ALA A 190 24.04 -4.76 19.25
N PHE A 191 23.66 -5.31 20.40
CA PHE A 191 24.31 -5.08 21.66
C PHE A 191 25.81 -5.47 21.63
N ILE A 192 26.16 -6.65 21.11
CA ILE A 192 27.56 -7.09 20.95
C ILE A 192 28.32 -6.17 19.98
N LYS A 193 27.62 -5.70 18.93
CA LYS A 193 28.21 -4.80 17.94
C LYS A 193 28.57 -3.43 18.53
N GLU A 194 27.77 -2.92 19.43
CA GLU A 194 27.95 -1.63 20.10
C GLU A 194 28.96 -1.68 21.26
N ASN A 195 29.15 -2.87 21.86
CA ASN A 195 30.02 -3.07 23.03
C ASN A 195 31.22 -3.96 22.68
N GLU A 196 32.33 -3.34 22.22
CA GLU A 196 33.49 -4.07 21.75
C GLU A 196 34.27 -4.80 22.87
N ASP A 197 34.27 -4.25 24.06
CA ASP A 197 34.95 -4.74 25.25
C ASP A 197 34.41 -6.10 25.74
N ILE A 198 33.14 -6.39 25.51
CA ILE A 198 32.55 -7.68 25.90
C ILE A 198 32.87 -8.83 24.93
N ARG A 199 33.36 -8.55 23.73
CA ARG A 199 33.59 -9.57 22.68
C ARG A 199 34.64 -10.60 23.03
N THR A 200 35.52 -10.32 23.96
CA THR A 200 36.53 -11.27 24.47
C THR A 200 36.00 -12.21 25.55
N GLN A 201 34.77 -12.00 25.99
CA GLN A 201 34.13 -12.80 27.02
C GLN A 201 33.47 -14.07 26.44
N SER A 202 32.97 -14.91 27.35
CA SER A 202 32.17 -16.07 26.92
C SER A 202 30.78 -15.64 26.49
N MET A 203 30.15 -16.37 25.56
CA MET A 203 28.79 -16.11 25.15
C MET A 203 27.81 -16.14 26.34
N TYR A 204 28.03 -16.95 27.34
CA TYR A 204 27.27 -16.98 28.60
C TYR A 204 27.31 -15.62 29.33
N SER A 205 28.50 -15.10 29.53
CA SER A 205 28.72 -13.80 30.21
C SER A 205 28.06 -12.66 29.40
N ILE A 206 28.18 -12.69 28.09
CA ILE A 206 27.60 -11.68 27.21
C ILE A 206 26.07 -11.68 27.32
N VAL A 207 25.43 -12.85 27.31
CA VAL A 207 23.98 -12.95 27.45
C VAL A 207 23.52 -12.50 28.84
N ASP A 208 24.28 -12.79 29.90
CA ASP A 208 23.95 -12.33 31.23
C ASP A 208 24.05 -10.80 31.35
N ILE A 209 25.12 -10.19 30.82
CA ILE A 209 25.27 -8.73 30.77
C ILE A 209 24.09 -8.11 29.97
N TYR A 210 23.80 -8.65 28.79
CA TYR A 210 22.68 -8.18 27.94
C TYR A 210 21.35 -8.19 28.71
N ARG A 211 21.06 -9.27 29.44
CA ARG A 211 19.85 -9.40 30.24
C ARG A 211 19.75 -8.36 31.35
N GLN A 212 20.86 -8.15 32.06
CA GLN A 212 20.95 -7.16 33.15
C GLN A 212 20.67 -5.74 32.62
N GLU A 213 21.23 -5.40 31.46
CA GLU A 213 21.07 -4.06 30.87
C GLU A 213 19.72 -3.87 30.16
N SER A 214 19.18 -4.94 29.57
CA SER A 214 17.92 -4.88 28.81
C SER A 214 16.67 -5.10 29.68
N GLY A 215 16.84 -5.52 30.93
CA GLY A 215 15.71 -5.80 31.84
C GLY A 215 14.88 -7.03 31.46
N VAL A 216 15.46 -8.01 30.74
CA VAL A 216 14.82 -9.21 30.19
C VAL A 216 15.17 -10.45 31.01
#